data_c5e2733d54e2f577768cabf18483bc6f
#
_entry.id   c5e2733d54e2f577768cabf18483bc6f
#
_cell.length_a   1.000
_cell.length_b   1.000
_cell.length_c   1.000
_cell.angle_alpha   90.00
_cell.angle_beta   90.00
_cell.angle_gamma   90.00
#
_symmetry.space_group_name_H-M   'P 1'
#
loop_
_entity.id
_entity.type
_entity.pdbx_description
1 polymer ?
#
loop_
_entity_poly.entity_id
_entity_poly.type
_entity_poly.pdbx_seq_one_letter_code
_entity_poly.pdbx_strand_id
1 'polypeptide(L)'
;MPRRREVPKRKILPDPKYRDRLVAKFTNVIMLGGKKSTAEGILYGAFDVIQSRYKEDPIEVFRKAMDSVKPRVEVKSRRVGGATYQVPVEVRPERRVALGMRWIIQYSRARGEKTMTERLAAELVEAAQGRGNSVKKKDDTHKMADANKAFAHYRW
;
A
#
# COMPACT_ATOMS: atom_id res chain seq x y z
N MET A 1 -25.55 4.47 -5.26
CA MET A 1 -25.11 3.83 -4.00
C MET A 1 -26.31 3.09 -3.40
N PRO A 2 -26.20 1.82 -3.02
CA PRO A 2 -27.31 1.12 -2.40
C PRO A 2 -27.61 1.72 -1.02
N ARG A 3 -28.82 2.22 -0.82
CA ARG A 3 -29.24 2.80 0.46
C ARG A 3 -29.82 1.76 1.43
N ARG A 4 -30.29 0.61 0.93
CA ARG A 4 -31.08 -0.36 1.69
C ARG A 4 -30.37 -1.67 2.02
N ARG A 5 -29.16 -1.91 1.47
CA ARG A 5 -28.38 -3.15 1.74
C ARG A 5 -26.90 -2.88 1.71
N GLU A 6 -26.17 -3.64 2.50
CA GLU A 6 -24.71 -3.68 2.43
C GLU A 6 -24.28 -4.42 1.15
N VAL A 7 -23.32 -3.84 0.41
CA VAL A 7 -22.78 -4.46 -0.79
C VAL A 7 -21.86 -5.60 -0.39
N PRO A 8 -22.11 -6.84 -0.86
CA PRO A 8 -21.25 -7.98 -0.52
C PRO A 8 -19.84 -7.77 -1.06
N LYS A 9 -18.83 -7.99 -0.23
CA LYS A 9 -17.42 -7.92 -0.63
C LYS A 9 -17.07 -9.11 -1.50
N ARG A 10 -16.53 -8.87 -2.70
CA ARG A 10 -16.07 -9.94 -3.59
C ARG A 10 -14.87 -10.67 -2.97
N LYS A 11 -14.92 -11.99 -2.93
CA LYS A 11 -13.79 -12.83 -2.50
C LYS A 11 -12.75 -12.87 -3.63
N ILE A 12 -11.51 -12.52 -3.30
CA ILE A 12 -10.38 -12.61 -4.23
C ILE A 12 -9.79 -14.02 -4.11
N LEU A 13 -9.63 -14.70 -5.25
CA LEU A 13 -8.93 -15.98 -5.32
C LEU A 13 -7.43 -15.75 -5.06
N PRO A 14 -6.73 -16.71 -4.45
CA PRO A 14 -5.27 -16.63 -4.28
C PRO A 14 -4.56 -16.64 -5.63
N ASP A 15 -3.36 -16.08 -5.64
CA ASP A 15 -2.48 -16.07 -6.82
C ASP A 15 -2.12 -17.50 -7.25
N PRO A 16 -2.13 -17.83 -8.55
CA PRO A 16 -1.85 -19.19 -9.00
C PRO A 16 -0.41 -19.65 -8.74
N LYS A 17 0.59 -18.75 -8.83
CA LYS A 17 2.01 -19.07 -8.64
C LYS A 17 2.38 -19.17 -7.14
N TYR A 18 1.97 -18.18 -6.36
CA TYR A 18 2.37 -18.05 -4.94
C TYR A 18 1.27 -18.44 -3.94
N ARG A 19 0.06 -18.75 -4.39
CA ARG A 19 -1.10 -19.13 -3.56
C ARG A 19 -1.44 -18.13 -2.45
N ASP A 20 -1.03 -16.86 -2.63
CA ASP A 20 -1.22 -15.79 -1.65
C ASP A 20 -2.28 -14.80 -2.15
N ARG A 21 -3.27 -14.51 -1.28
CA ARG A 21 -4.34 -13.55 -1.58
C ARG A 21 -3.86 -12.10 -1.60
N LEU A 22 -2.80 -11.79 -0.83
CA LEU A 22 -2.23 -10.45 -0.78
C LEU A 22 -1.53 -10.13 -2.11
N VAL A 23 -0.81 -11.10 -2.68
CA VAL A 23 -0.19 -11.03 -4.00
C VAL A 23 -1.24 -10.81 -5.09
N ALA A 24 -2.31 -11.61 -5.10
CA ALA A 24 -3.42 -11.45 -6.05
C ALA A 24 -4.08 -10.07 -5.94
N LYS A 25 -4.28 -9.58 -4.71
CA LYS A 25 -4.82 -8.25 -4.48
C LYS A 25 -3.89 -7.15 -4.97
N PHE A 26 -2.58 -7.31 -4.77
CA PHE A 26 -1.57 -6.36 -5.24
C PHE A 26 -1.52 -6.28 -6.76
N THR A 27 -1.59 -7.41 -7.46
CA THR A 27 -1.73 -7.47 -8.94
C THR A 27 -2.93 -6.66 -9.43
N ASN A 28 -4.09 -6.82 -8.76
CA ASN A 28 -5.28 -6.06 -9.12
C ASN A 28 -5.13 -4.54 -8.91
N VAL A 29 -4.29 -4.10 -7.96
CA VAL A 29 -4.03 -2.67 -7.71
C VAL A 29 -2.99 -2.09 -8.67
N ILE A 30 -2.01 -2.89 -9.14
CA ILE A 30 -1.06 -2.48 -10.19
C ILE A 30 -1.75 -2.32 -11.53
N MET A 31 -2.74 -3.17 -11.81
CA MET A 31 -3.42 -3.27 -13.10
C MET A 31 -3.97 -1.91 -13.57
N LEU A 32 -3.73 -1.58 -14.83
CA LEU A 32 -4.27 -0.43 -15.52
C LEU A 32 -5.07 -0.89 -16.75
N GLY A 33 -6.21 -0.26 -16.99
CA GLY A 33 -7.04 -0.54 -18.17
C GLY A 33 -7.51 -2.00 -18.29
N GLY A 34 -7.59 -2.75 -17.18
CA GLY A 34 -8.01 -4.15 -17.18
C GLY A 34 -6.96 -5.15 -17.68
N LYS A 35 -5.72 -4.71 -17.96
CA LYS A 35 -4.63 -5.56 -18.49
C LYS A 35 -3.99 -6.39 -17.36
N LYS A 36 -4.66 -7.46 -16.94
CA LYS A 36 -4.23 -8.27 -15.80
C LYS A 36 -2.95 -9.05 -16.09
N SER A 37 -2.80 -9.64 -17.26
CA SER A 37 -1.60 -10.38 -17.65
C SER A 37 -0.33 -9.52 -17.61
N THR A 38 -0.42 -8.27 -18.05
CA THR A 38 0.68 -7.29 -17.94
C THR A 38 1.04 -7.00 -16.48
N ALA A 39 0.04 -6.84 -15.61
CA ALA A 39 0.26 -6.60 -14.18
C ALA A 39 0.90 -7.81 -13.49
N GLU A 40 0.48 -9.03 -13.83
CA GLU A 40 1.10 -10.28 -13.37
C GLU A 40 2.55 -10.38 -13.84
N GLY A 41 2.82 -10.09 -15.12
CA GLY A 41 4.19 -10.08 -15.66
C GLY A 41 5.11 -9.09 -14.95
N ILE A 42 4.63 -7.89 -14.62
CA ILE A 42 5.39 -6.89 -13.84
C ILE A 42 5.70 -7.42 -12.43
N LEU A 43 4.71 -7.97 -11.74
CA LEU A 43 4.89 -8.44 -10.37
C LEU A 43 5.80 -9.67 -10.29
N TYR A 44 5.57 -10.67 -11.15
CA TYR A 44 6.41 -11.86 -11.18
C TYR A 44 7.84 -11.53 -11.60
N GLY A 45 8.01 -10.68 -12.61
CA GLY A 45 9.34 -10.20 -13.00
C GLY A 45 10.05 -9.43 -11.86
N ALA A 46 9.31 -8.63 -11.06
CA ALA A 46 9.88 -7.98 -9.89
C ALA A 46 10.34 -9.01 -8.84
N PHE A 47 9.57 -10.06 -8.61
CA PHE A 47 9.94 -11.14 -7.70
C PHE A 47 11.17 -11.94 -8.22
N ASP A 48 11.25 -12.19 -9.52
CA ASP A 48 12.40 -12.83 -10.14
C ASP A 48 13.67 -11.95 -10.02
N VAL A 49 13.55 -10.62 -10.13
CA VAL A 49 14.64 -9.66 -9.87
C VAL A 49 15.07 -9.70 -8.41
N ILE A 50 14.14 -9.75 -7.45
CA ILE A 50 14.46 -9.86 -6.03
C ILE A 50 15.23 -11.15 -5.76
N GLN A 51 14.78 -12.26 -6.27
CA GLN A 51 15.44 -13.56 -6.10
C GLN A 51 16.83 -13.60 -6.74
N SER A 52 16.99 -13.07 -7.96
CA SER A 52 18.25 -13.13 -8.70
C SER A 52 19.31 -12.15 -8.21
N ARG A 53 18.94 -10.89 -7.97
CA ARG A 53 19.88 -9.82 -7.58
C ARG A 53 20.13 -9.76 -6.08
N TYR A 54 19.08 -9.92 -5.26
CA TYR A 54 19.18 -9.75 -3.80
C TYR A 54 19.27 -11.09 -3.06
N LYS A 55 19.01 -12.21 -3.75
CA LYS A 55 19.09 -13.59 -3.19
C LYS A 55 18.21 -13.80 -1.95
N GLU A 56 17.11 -13.06 -1.87
CA GLU A 56 16.10 -13.14 -0.80
C GLU A 56 14.84 -13.81 -1.33
N ASP A 57 14.03 -14.40 -0.42
CA ASP A 57 12.70 -14.91 -0.77
C ASP A 57 11.78 -13.73 -1.12
N PRO A 58 11.28 -13.64 -2.36
CA PRO A 58 10.46 -12.53 -2.82
C PRO A 58 9.16 -12.37 -2.03
N ILE A 59 8.57 -13.46 -1.54
CA ILE A 59 7.33 -13.41 -0.74
C ILE A 59 7.59 -12.83 0.65
N GLU A 60 8.70 -13.22 1.28
CA GLU A 60 9.07 -12.64 2.57
C GLU A 60 9.39 -11.15 2.45
N VAL A 61 10.16 -10.75 1.43
CA VAL A 61 10.46 -9.35 1.14
C VAL A 61 9.16 -8.57 0.91
N PHE A 62 8.26 -9.10 0.11
CA PHE A 62 6.96 -8.47 -0.16
C PHE A 62 6.13 -8.28 1.12
N ARG A 63 6.05 -9.30 1.98
CA ARG A 63 5.32 -9.20 3.25
C ARG A 63 5.96 -8.19 4.20
N LYS A 64 7.29 -8.22 4.37
CA LYS A 64 8.05 -7.25 5.17
C LYS A 64 7.84 -5.82 4.65
N ALA A 65 7.93 -5.61 3.33
CA ALA A 65 7.67 -4.31 2.70
C ALA A 65 6.26 -3.82 3.00
N MET A 66 5.25 -4.67 2.82
CA MET A 66 3.86 -4.33 3.14
C MET A 66 3.70 -3.95 4.62
N ASP A 67 4.28 -4.69 5.54
CA ASP A 67 4.18 -4.41 6.98
C ASP A 67 4.88 -3.10 7.36
N SER A 68 6.01 -2.78 6.72
CA SER A 68 6.74 -1.52 6.92
C SER A 68 5.98 -0.29 6.44
N VAL A 69 5.16 -0.42 5.37
CA VAL A 69 4.47 0.71 4.74
C VAL A 69 3.05 0.93 5.25
N LYS A 70 2.40 -0.07 5.86
CA LYS A 70 1.02 0.05 6.37
C LYS A 70 0.92 1.11 7.47
N PRO A 71 0.11 2.19 7.31
CA PRO A 71 -0.08 3.19 8.36
C PRO A 71 -1.03 2.69 9.45
N ARG A 72 -0.79 3.06 10.69
CA ARG A 72 -1.69 2.79 11.83
C ARG A 72 -2.73 3.91 12.00
N VAL A 73 -2.33 5.15 11.75
CA VAL A 73 -3.15 6.35 11.86
C VAL A 73 -3.11 7.16 10.57
N GLU A 74 -4.19 7.84 10.28
CA GLU A 74 -4.30 8.84 9.21
C GLU A 74 -4.97 10.09 9.74
N VAL A 75 -4.88 11.20 9.01
CA VAL A 75 -5.53 12.45 9.37
C VAL A 75 -6.74 12.63 8.45
N LYS A 76 -7.90 12.94 9.05
CA LYS A 76 -9.14 13.27 8.32
C LYS A 76 -9.58 14.68 8.66
N SER A 77 -10.02 15.43 7.65
CA SER A 77 -10.61 16.75 7.84
C SER A 77 -12.00 16.62 8.44
N ARG A 78 -12.29 17.40 9.50
CA ARG A 78 -13.60 17.54 10.08
C ARG A 78 -13.94 19.01 10.25
N ARG A 79 -15.13 19.41 9.86
CA ARG A 79 -15.64 20.77 10.04
C ARG A 79 -16.42 20.87 11.34
N VAL A 80 -16.00 21.75 12.25
CA VAL A 80 -16.66 22.00 13.53
C VAL A 80 -16.77 23.51 13.71
N GLY A 81 -18.01 24.03 13.92
CA GLY A 81 -18.25 25.44 14.16
C GLY A 81 -17.72 26.40 13.06
N GLY A 82 -17.69 25.93 11.79
CA GLY A 82 -17.20 26.72 10.66
C GLY A 82 -15.69 26.58 10.39
N ALA A 83 -14.89 26.09 11.33
CA ALA A 83 -13.47 25.81 11.16
C ALA A 83 -13.23 24.34 10.73
N THR A 84 -12.19 24.13 9.92
CA THR A 84 -11.79 22.78 9.48
C THR A 84 -10.59 22.30 10.28
N TYR A 85 -10.76 21.21 11.02
CA TYR A 85 -9.72 20.58 11.82
C TYR A 85 -9.22 19.30 11.17
N GLN A 86 -7.92 19.03 11.29
CA GLN A 86 -7.29 17.78 10.88
C GLN A 86 -7.31 16.82 12.07
N VAL A 87 -8.18 15.81 12.03
CA VAL A 87 -8.40 14.90 13.16
C VAL A 87 -7.67 13.59 12.92
N PRO A 88 -6.78 13.15 13.81
CA PRO A 88 -6.13 11.85 13.72
C PRO A 88 -7.13 10.72 14.00
N VAL A 89 -7.18 9.73 13.11
CA VAL A 89 -8.10 8.59 13.19
C VAL A 89 -7.32 7.31 12.95
N GLU A 90 -7.63 6.27 13.72
CA GLU A 90 -7.06 4.95 13.51
C GLU A 90 -7.55 4.36 12.18
N VAL A 91 -6.63 3.77 11.41
CA VAL A 91 -6.94 3.19 10.10
C VAL A 91 -7.41 1.75 10.28
N ARG A 92 -8.56 1.40 9.69
CA ARG A 92 -9.07 0.01 9.69
C ARG A 92 -8.10 -0.94 8.98
N PRO A 93 -7.97 -2.21 9.42
CA PRO A 93 -7.00 -3.17 8.86
C PRO A 93 -7.03 -3.29 7.33
N GLU A 94 -8.23 -3.37 6.74
CA GLU A 94 -8.38 -3.46 5.28
C GLU A 94 -7.85 -2.22 4.56
N ARG A 95 -8.08 -1.04 5.13
CA ARG A 95 -7.61 0.23 4.58
C ARG A 95 -6.10 0.41 4.76
N ARG A 96 -5.51 -0.10 5.86
CA ARG A 96 -4.03 -0.13 6.02
C ARG A 96 -3.38 -0.83 4.85
N VAL A 97 -3.88 -2.03 4.50
CA VAL A 97 -3.38 -2.81 3.37
C VAL A 97 -3.55 -2.05 2.06
N ALA A 98 -4.71 -1.45 1.81
CA ALA A 98 -4.98 -0.71 0.58
C ALA A 98 -4.08 0.54 0.44
N LEU A 99 -3.83 1.27 1.53
CA LEU A 99 -2.91 2.41 1.54
C LEU A 99 -1.46 1.97 1.29
N GLY A 100 -1.00 0.90 1.96
CA GLY A 100 0.34 0.35 1.75
C GLY A 100 0.59 -0.04 0.30
N MET A 101 -0.34 -0.79 -0.31
CA MET A 101 -0.25 -1.15 -1.73
C MET A 101 -0.20 0.08 -2.64
N ARG A 102 -1.08 1.05 -2.41
CA ARG A 102 -1.14 2.28 -3.21
C ARG A 102 0.16 3.07 -3.13
N TRP A 103 0.74 3.23 -1.94
CA TRP A 103 1.97 3.99 -1.76
C TRP A 103 3.17 3.27 -2.39
N ILE A 104 3.32 1.96 -2.21
CA ILE A 104 4.38 1.20 -2.88
C ILE A 104 4.29 1.39 -4.40
N ILE A 105 3.11 1.23 -5.00
CA ILE A 105 2.92 1.37 -6.45
C ILE A 105 3.17 2.80 -6.91
N GLN A 106 2.68 3.79 -6.17
CA GLN A 106 2.87 5.19 -6.50
C GLN A 106 4.34 5.57 -6.53
N TYR A 107 5.09 5.20 -5.49
CA TYR A 107 6.51 5.52 -5.41
C TYR A 107 7.38 4.66 -6.31
N SER A 108 7.01 3.40 -6.58
CA SER A 108 7.65 2.61 -7.63
C SER A 108 7.55 3.30 -9.00
N ARG A 109 6.38 3.83 -9.35
CA ARG A 109 6.20 4.55 -10.63
C ARG A 109 7.02 5.84 -10.72
N ALA A 110 7.33 6.48 -9.61
CA ALA A 110 8.13 7.71 -9.54
C ALA A 110 9.65 7.46 -9.54
N ARG A 111 10.10 6.20 -9.50
CA ARG A 111 11.53 5.84 -9.52
C ARG A 111 12.13 6.03 -10.93
N GLY A 112 13.47 6.17 -10.98
CA GLY A 112 14.22 6.43 -12.18
C GLY A 112 14.67 5.21 -12.97
N GLU A 113 14.47 3.96 -12.47
CA GLU A 113 14.85 2.74 -13.17
C GLU A 113 14.09 2.60 -14.51
N LYS A 114 14.64 1.84 -15.45
CA LYS A 114 14.13 1.76 -16.83
C LYS A 114 12.75 1.11 -16.91
N THR A 115 12.56 -0.03 -16.29
CA THR A 115 11.32 -0.81 -16.37
C THR A 115 10.51 -0.76 -15.07
N MET A 116 9.19 -0.92 -15.16
CA MET A 116 8.33 -0.97 -13.97
C MET A 116 8.66 -2.18 -13.08
N THR A 117 9.13 -3.26 -13.66
CA THR A 117 9.61 -4.46 -12.98
C THR A 117 10.76 -4.13 -12.03
N GLU A 118 11.79 -3.44 -12.54
CA GLU A 118 12.96 -3.02 -11.75
C GLU A 118 12.59 -1.98 -10.67
N ARG A 119 11.76 -1.00 -11.03
CA ARG A 119 11.25 0.02 -10.11
C ARG A 119 10.52 -0.61 -8.93
N LEU A 120 9.64 -1.58 -9.21
CA LEU A 120 8.87 -2.26 -8.19
C LEU A 120 9.78 -3.13 -7.30
N ALA A 121 10.71 -3.88 -7.88
CA ALA A 121 11.66 -4.70 -7.13
C ALA A 121 12.50 -3.85 -6.17
N ALA A 122 13.05 -2.74 -6.66
CA ALA A 122 13.87 -1.84 -5.86
C ALA A 122 13.06 -1.21 -4.71
N GLU A 123 11.83 -0.73 -4.98
CA GLU A 123 10.99 -0.16 -3.92
C GLU A 123 10.58 -1.19 -2.87
N LEU A 124 10.28 -2.44 -3.26
CA LEU A 124 9.94 -3.50 -2.32
C LEU A 124 11.12 -3.85 -1.40
N VAL A 125 12.33 -3.94 -1.94
CA VAL A 125 13.54 -4.25 -1.15
C VAL A 125 13.85 -3.11 -0.18
N GLU A 126 13.82 -1.85 -0.63
CA GLU A 126 14.04 -0.70 0.25
C GLU A 126 12.96 -0.61 1.34
N ALA A 127 11.70 -0.83 0.98
CA ALA A 127 10.60 -0.82 1.95
C ALA A 127 10.73 -1.96 2.98
N ALA A 128 11.17 -3.16 2.57
CA ALA A 128 11.43 -4.27 3.49
C ALA A 128 12.55 -3.95 4.49
N GLN A 129 13.52 -3.12 4.08
CA GLN A 129 14.59 -2.62 4.95
C GLN A 129 14.19 -1.38 5.78
N GLY A 130 12.92 -0.97 5.74
CA GLY A 130 12.43 0.22 6.45
C GLY A 130 12.86 1.54 5.82
N ARG A 131 13.29 1.54 4.56
CA ARG A 131 13.75 2.71 3.78
C ARG A 131 12.82 2.94 2.59
N GLY A 132 13.13 3.94 1.78
CA GLY A 132 12.37 4.25 0.57
C GLY A 132 11.25 5.27 0.78
N ASN A 133 10.73 5.77 -0.33
CA ASN A 133 9.75 6.86 -0.30
C ASN A 133 8.36 6.41 0.17
N SER A 134 8.00 5.15 0.00
CA SER A 134 6.76 4.59 0.52
C SER A 134 6.75 4.53 2.06
N VAL A 135 7.87 4.16 2.68
CA VAL A 135 8.03 4.20 4.14
C VAL A 135 8.03 5.63 4.65
N LYS A 136 8.76 6.54 3.98
CA LYS A 136 8.76 7.97 4.28
C LYS A 136 7.33 8.54 4.28
N LYS A 137 6.50 8.17 3.29
CA LYS A 137 5.10 8.59 3.24
C LYS A 137 4.29 8.14 4.45
N LYS A 138 4.50 6.90 4.91
CA LYS A 138 3.88 6.41 6.15
C LYS A 138 4.33 7.27 7.34
N ASP A 139 5.64 7.51 7.48
CA ASP A 139 6.19 8.28 8.59
C ASP A 139 5.71 9.72 8.58
N ASP A 140 5.63 10.37 7.42
CA ASP A 140 5.06 11.71 7.27
C ASP A 140 3.58 11.74 7.67
N THR A 141 2.81 10.70 7.31
CA THR A 141 1.41 10.57 7.72
C THR A 141 1.28 10.42 9.24
N HIS A 142 2.14 9.63 9.87
CA HIS A 142 2.18 9.49 11.33
C HIS A 142 2.59 10.79 12.01
N LYS A 143 3.62 11.49 11.51
CA LYS A 143 4.03 12.82 12.03
C LYS A 143 2.91 13.84 11.96
N MET A 144 2.15 13.86 10.85
CA MET A 144 0.97 14.72 10.73
C MET A 144 -0.11 14.36 11.76
N ALA A 145 -0.34 13.07 12.01
CA ALA A 145 -1.31 12.62 13.01
C ALA A 145 -0.86 13.00 14.43
N ASP A 146 0.43 12.86 14.75
CA ASP A 146 1.00 13.23 16.04
C ASP A 146 0.95 14.75 16.26
N ALA A 147 1.26 15.56 15.25
CA ALA A 147 1.15 17.02 15.32
C ALA A 147 -0.30 17.49 15.59
N ASN A 148 -1.28 16.75 15.11
CA ASN A 148 -2.71 17.06 15.29
C ASN A 148 -3.36 16.28 16.46
N LYS A 149 -2.57 15.65 17.33
CA LYS A 149 -3.07 14.83 18.44
C LYS A 149 -4.00 15.59 19.39
N ALA A 150 -3.80 16.89 19.55
CA ALA A 150 -4.66 17.75 20.37
C ALA A 150 -6.13 17.76 19.89
N PHE A 151 -6.38 17.51 18.59
CA PHE A 151 -7.72 17.47 18.01
C PHE A 151 -8.34 16.06 18.01
N ALA A 152 -7.73 15.08 18.64
CA ALA A 152 -8.22 13.69 18.67
C ALA A 152 -9.62 13.59 19.33
N HIS A 153 -9.97 14.48 20.22
CA HIS A 153 -11.30 14.53 20.87
C HIS A 153 -12.43 14.92 19.91
N TYR A 154 -12.11 15.47 18.73
CA TYR A 154 -13.10 15.78 17.68
C TYR A 154 -13.45 14.57 16.79
N ARG A 155 -12.84 13.39 17.00
CA ARG A 155 -13.20 12.19 16.22
C ARG A 155 -14.64 11.74 16.54
N TRP A 156 -15.29 11.15 15.53
CA TRP A 156 -16.64 10.59 15.61
C TRP A 156 -16.62 9.08 15.64
#